data_576930123fa40f6fc56472e8c30f981c
#
_entry.id   576930123fa40f6fc56472e8c30f981c
#
_cell.length_a   1.000
_cell.length_b   1.000
_cell.length_c   1.000
_cell.angle_alpha   90.00
_cell.angle_beta   90.00
_cell.angle_gamma   90.00
#
_symmetry.space_group_name_H-M   'P 1'
#
loop_
_entity.id
_entity.type
_entity.pdbx_description
1 polymer ?
#
loop_
_entity_poly.entity_id
_entity_poly.type
_entity_poly.pdbx_seq_one_letter_code
_entity_poly.pdbx_strand_id
1 'polypeptide(L)'
;MQVICPVCKKITTLNPQQWRCECGEAWEPLDSKVFNPALIRPENYGLWRYSQIFDLGFDQPKVCMGAGWTPLIQTRAGRFHVCFKPEYISPTGSFKDRGTEVEINVLVNQDVETVVDD
;
A
#
# COMPACT_ATOMS: atom_id res chain seq x y z
N MET A 1 3.80 -11.36 6.25
CA MET A 1 3.25 -10.28 7.09
C MET A 1 2.34 -10.87 8.15
N GLN A 2 2.52 -10.46 9.41
CA GLN A 2 1.59 -10.83 10.49
C GLN A 2 0.43 -9.83 10.59
N VAL A 3 -0.74 -10.36 10.93
CA VAL A 3 -1.98 -9.59 11.05
C VAL A 3 -2.69 -9.91 12.36
N ILE A 4 -3.47 -8.97 12.84
CA ILE A 4 -4.28 -9.09 14.06
C ILE A 4 -5.73 -8.77 13.78
N CYS A 5 -6.64 -9.48 14.41
CA CYS A 5 -8.05 -9.10 14.42
C CYS A 5 -8.27 -7.97 15.44
N PRO A 6 -8.82 -6.82 15.04
CA PRO A 6 -9.03 -5.69 15.96
C PRO A 6 -10.05 -5.99 17.06
N VAL A 7 -10.95 -6.96 16.85
CA VAL A 7 -12.01 -7.34 17.78
C VAL A 7 -11.58 -8.47 18.72
N CYS A 8 -11.27 -9.67 18.19
CA CYS A 8 -10.97 -10.83 19.04
C CYS A 8 -9.48 -10.98 19.38
N LYS A 9 -8.62 -10.09 18.87
CA LYS A 9 -7.17 -10.07 19.10
C LYS A 9 -6.40 -11.31 18.62
N LYS A 10 -7.04 -12.18 17.83
CA LYS A 10 -6.36 -13.31 17.20
C LYS A 10 -5.26 -12.80 16.25
N ILE A 11 -4.06 -13.37 16.37
CA ILE A 11 -2.91 -13.05 15.51
C ILE A 11 -2.67 -14.24 14.57
N THR A 12 -2.38 -13.96 13.30
CA THR A 12 -2.05 -14.98 12.30
C THR A 12 -1.13 -14.41 11.22
N THR A 13 -0.63 -15.26 10.34
CA THR A 13 0.02 -14.81 9.10
C THR A 13 -1.07 -14.54 8.06
N LEU A 14 -0.94 -13.42 7.34
CA LEU A 14 -1.87 -13.07 6.27
C LEU A 14 -1.96 -14.20 5.22
N ASN A 15 -3.19 -14.66 5.01
CA ASN A 15 -3.53 -15.63 3.99
C ASN A 15 -4.58 -15.00 3.05
N PRO A 16 -4.31 -14.89 1.74
CA PRO A 16 -5.27 -14.28 0.79
C PRO A 16 -6.59 -15.02 0.72
N GLN A 17 -6.60 -16.33 0.98
CA GLN A 17 -7.83 -17.15 1.00
C GLN A 17 -8.68 -16.92 2.26
N GLN A 18 -8.11 -16.30 3.29
CA GLN A 18 -8.76 -15.99 4.56
C GLN A 18 -8.63 -14.50 4.88
N TRP A 19 -9.24 -13.68 4.06
CA TRP A 19 -9.19 -12.21 4.17
C TRP A 19 -9.91 -11.63 5.39
N ARG A 20 -10.72 -12.46 6.10
CA ARG A 20 -11.40 -12.09 7.36
C ARG A 20 -11.10 -13.08 8.47
N CYS A 21 -11.16 -12.59 9.70
CA CYS A 21 -11.16 -13.40 10.91
C CYS A 21 -12.43 -14.26 10.99
N GLU A 22 -12.38 -15.37 11.71
CA GLU A 22 -13.54 -16.22 12.00
C GLU A 22 -14.70 -15.46 12.70
N CYS A 23 -14.40 -14.37 13.42
CA CYS A 23 -15.41 -13.50 14.01
C CYS A 23 -16.08 -12.54 13.00
N GLY A 24 -15.65 -12.58 11.71
CA GLY A 24 -16.21 -11.78 10.64
C GLY A 24 -15.47 -10.47 10.37
N GLU A 25 -14.53 -10.05 11.23
CA GLU A 25 -13.82 -8.78 11.11
C GLU A 25 -12.65 -8.86 10.13
N ALA A 26 -12.32 -7.75 9.48
CA ALA A 26 -11.15 -7.67 8.61
C ALA A 26 -9.84 -7.73 9.42
N TRP A 27 -8.79 -8.25 8.78
CA TRP A 27 -7.47 -8.26 9.38
C TRP A 27 -6.81 -6.88 9.29
N GLU A 28 -6.08 -6.52 10.34
CA GLU A 28 -5.19 -5.35 10.36
C GLU A 28 -3.73 -5.80 10.46
N PRO A 29 -2.77 -5.06 9.91
CA PRO A 29 -1.35 -5.32 10.17
C PRO A 29 -1.07 -5.33 11.68
N LEU A 30 -0.34 -6.36 12.15
CA LEU A 30 -0.01 -6.46 13.59
C LEU A 30 0.85 -5.29 14.05
N ASP A 31 1.87 -4.96 13.26
CA ASP A 31 2.82 -3.89 13.54
C ASP A 31 2.83 -2.90 12.38
N SER A 32 2.31 -1.70 12.61
CA SER A 32 2.56 -0.58 11.72
C SER A 32 3.94 0.01 12.07
N LYS A 33 4.92 -0.18 11.18
CA LYS A 33 6.23 0.47 11.37
C LYS A 33 6.06 1.98 11.39
N VAL A 34 6.66 2.62 12.37
CA VAL A 34 6.75 4.08 12.41
C VAL A 34 7.54 4.54 11.18
N PHE A 35 7.03 5.55 10.48
CA PHE A 35 7.71 6.12 9.32
C PHE A 35 9.13 6.58 9.70
N ASN A 36 10.13 6.00 9.03
CA ASN A 36 11.53 6.36 9.20
C ASN A 36 12.10 6.79 7.84
N PRO A 37 12.44 8.08 7.65
CA PRO A 37 13.01 8.59 6.41
C PRO A 37 14.32 7.90 5.97
N ALA A 38 15.08 7.33 6.92
CA ALA A 38 16.33 6.61 6.61
C ALA A 38 16.10 5.29 5.86
N LEU A 39 14.85 4.78 5.87
CA LEU A 39 14.46 3.56 5.13
C LEU A 39 13.98 3.85 3.70
N ILE A 40 13.95 5.12 3.30
CA ILE A 40 13.58 5.50 1.93
C ILE A 40 14.68 5.06 0.97
N ARG A 41 14.29 4.38 -0.10
CA ARG A 41 15.15 3.97 -1.22
C ARG A 41 14.98 4.96 -2.37
N PRO A 42 15.81 6.01 -2.45
CA PRO A 42 15.64 7.06 -3.47
C PRO A 42 15.87 6.56 -4.90
N GLU A 43 16.60 5.46 -5.06
CA GLU A 43 16.84 4.78 -6.33
C GLU A 43 15.60 4.08 -6.89
N ASN A 44 14.61 3.75 -6.04
CA ASN A 44 13.36 3.15 -6.48
C ASN A 44 12.35 4.22 -6.88
N TYR A 45 11.68 3.99 -8.01
CA TYR A 45 10.63 4.88 -8.49
C TYR A 45 9.29 4.63 -7.79
N GLY A 46 8.46 5.68 -7.73
CA GLY A 46 7.10 5.59 -7.23
C GLY A 46 7.00 5.21 -5.76
N LEU A 47 6.00 4.40 -5.45
CA LEU A 47 5.73 3.96 -4.08
C LEU A 47 6.77 2.97 -3.53
N TRP A 48 7.47 2.24 -4.40
CA TRP A 48 8.44 1.20 -3.99
C TRP A 48 9.70 1.75 -3.33
N ARG A 49 9.90 3.05 -3.38
CA ARG A 49 10.92 3.72 -2.55
C ARG A 49 10.68 3.52 -1.05
N TYR A 50 9.47 3.15 -0.66
CA TYR A 50 9.04 2.89 0.73
C TYR A 50 8.95 1.40 1.06
N SER A 51 9.43 0.50 0.20
CA SER A 51 9.29 -0.96 0.35
C SER A 51 9.74 -1.48 1.72
N GLN A 52 10.83 -0.95 2.26
CA GLN A 52 11.32 -1.34 3.59
C GLN A 52 10.40 -0.92 4.75
N ILE A 53 9.54 0.07 4.51
CA ILE A 53 8.58 0.54 5.50
C ILE A 53 7.32 -0.33 5.49
N PHE A 54 6.94 -0.87 4.32
CA PHE A 54 5.74 -1.69 4.16
C PHE A 54 5.83 -3.06 4.84
N ASP A 55 7.05 -3.61 5.01
CA ASP A 55 7.28 -4.92 5.64
C ASP A 55 6.51 -6.08 5.00
N LEU A 56 6.50 -6.10 3.67
CA LEU A 56 5.74 -7.07 2.89
C LEU A 56 6.42 -8.45 2.78
N GLY A 57 7.67 -8.58 3.26
CA GLY A 57 8.48 -9.77 3.10
C GLY A 57 9.22 -9.85 1.75
N PHE A 58 9.13 -8.80 0.94
CA PHE A 58 9.89 -8.62 -0.30
C PHE A 58 10.21 -7.14 -0.53
N ASP A 59 11.35 -6.85 -1.15
CA ASP A 59 11.83 -5.47 -1.37
C ASP A 59 11.60 -4.98 -2.80
N GLN A 60 11.37 -5.90 -3.75
CA GLN A 60 11.19 -5.57 -5.16
C GLN A 60 9.84 -6.09 -5.66
N PRO A 61 9.08 -5.27 -6.37
CA PRO A 61 7.81 -5.70 -6.95
C PRO A 61 8.04 -6.62 -8.15
N LYS A 62 7.17 -7.62 -8.33
CA LYS A 62 7.05 -8.40 -9.56
C LYS A 62 6.23 -7.65 -10.62
N VAL A 63 5.29 -6.83 -10.17
CA VAL A 63 4.44 -5.98 -10.99
C VAL A 63 4.61 -4.54 -10.56
N CYS A 64 4.95 -3.65 -11.48
CA CYS A 64 5.10 -2.23 -11.21
C CYS A 64 4.42 -1.42 -12.33
N MET A 65 3.39 -0.69 -11.99
CA MET A 65 2.69 0.23 -12.88
C MET A 65 3.22 1.67 -12.75
N GLY A 66 4.07 1.93 -11.76
CA GLY A 66 4.59 3.25 -11.45
C GLY A 66 3.68 4.08 -10.55
N ALA A 67 2.86 3.43 -9.73
CA ALA A 67 2.00 4.14 -8.78
C ALA A 67 2.80 5.02 -7.81
N GLY A 68 2.22 6.12 -7.42
CA GLY A 68 2.87 7.12 -6.60
C GLY A 68 3.59 8.19 -7.42
N TRP A 69 4.54 8.88 -6.80
CA TRP A 69 5.32 9.97 -7.42
C TRP A 69 4.48 11.13 -7.97
N THR A 70 3.23 11.26 -7.53
CA THR A 70 2.38 12.39 -7.89
C THR A 70 2.96 13.67 -7.30
N PRO A 71 3.04 14.78 -8.05
CA PRO A 71 3.63 16.03 -7.58
C PRO A 71 2.82 16.66 -6.43
N LEU A 72 3.45 17.58 -5.73
CA LEU A 72 2.77 18.47 -4.81
C LEU A 72 2.77 19.87 -5.44
N ILE A 73 1.61 20.32 -5.92
CA ILE A 73 1.43 21.62 -6.57
C ILE A 73 1.09 22.67 -5.52
N GLN A 74 1.96 23.63 -5.34
CA GLN A 74 1.74 24.74 -4.43
C GLN A 74 1.11 25.92 -5.18
N THR A 75 0.06 26.50 -4.60
CA THR A 75 -0.61 27.68 -5.13
C THR A 75 -1.20 28.55 -4.04
N ARG A 76 -1.83 29.66 -4.43
CA ARG A 76 -2.58 30.53 -3.52
C ARG A 76 -4.05 30.54 -3.90
N ALA A 77 -4.92 30.40 -2.91
CA ALA A 77 -6.35 30.62 -3.00
C ALA A 77 -6.72 31.77 -2.04
N GLY A 78 -6.79 32.99 -2.55
CA GLY A 78 -6.93 34.18 -1.75
C GLY A 78 -5.75 34.37 -0.78
N ARG A 79 -6.02 34.40 0.53
CA ARG A 79 -4.99 34.51 1.58
C ARG A 79 -4.35 33.18 1.99
N PHE A 80 -4.86 32.04 1.51
CA PHE A 80 -4.38 30.74 1.91
C PHE A 80 -3.30 30.23 0.96
N HIS A 81 -2.26 29.61 1.53
CA HIS A 81 -1.34 28.74 0.79
C HIS A 81 -1.95 27.34 0.74
N VAL A 82 -2.09 26.81 -0.46
CA VAL A 82 -2.74 25.52 -0.68
C VAL A 82 -1.78 24.60 -1.43
N CYS A 83 -1.73 23.35 -1.01
CA CYS A 83 -0.99 22.28 -1.68
C CYS A 83 -1.98 21.27 -2.25
N PHE A 84 -1.93 21.06 -3.57
CA PHE A 84 -2.72 20.05 -4.26
C PHE A 84 -1.85 18.85 -4.58
N LYS A 85 -2.37 17.66 -4.29
CA LYS A 85 -1.78 16.40 -4.70
C LYS A 85 -2.67 15.75 -5.75
N PRO A 86 -2.35 15.91 -7.07
CA PRO A 86 -3.22 15.51 -8.16
C PRO A 86 -3.12 13.98 -8.39
N GLU A 87 -3.88 13.21 -7.65
CA GLU A 87 -3.88 11.76 -7.75
C GLU A 87 -4.50 11.24 -9.09
N TYR A 88 -5.20 12.08 -9.82
CA TYR A 88 -5.73 11.76 -11.17
C TYR A 88 -4.65 11.53 -12.22
N ILE A 89 -3.38 11.85 -11.94
CA ILE A 89 -2.25 11.52 -12.81
C ILE A 89 -1.61 10.17 -12.50
N SER A 90 -2.17 9.41 -11.55
CA SER A 90 -1.80 8.01 -11.31
C SER A 90 -2.05 7.15 -12.56
N PRO A 91 -1.40 5.99 -12.73
CA PRO A 91 -1.43 5.20 -13.97
C PRO A 91 -2.84 4.91 -14.52
N THR A 92 -3.84 4.65 -13.65
CA THR A 92 -5.25 4.45 -14.05
C THR A 92 -6.12 5.68 -13.83
N GLY A 93 -5.54 6.81 -13.40
CA GLY A 93 -6.28 8.02 -13.03
C GLY A 93 -6.88 7.98 -11.63
N SER A 94 -6.53 6.99 -10.83
CA SER A 94 -7.07 6.78 -9.49
C SER A 94 -5.99 6.71 -8.41
N PHE A 95 -6.25 7.31 -7.26
CA PHE A 95 -5.39 7.14 -6.06
C PHE A 95 -5.35 5.69 -5.55
N LYS A 96 -6.33 4.88 -5.93
CA LYS A 96 -6.39 3.44 -5.59
C LYS A 96 -5.18 2.67 -6.12
N ASP A 97 -4.56 3.13 -7.19
CA ASP A 97 -3.36 2.50 -7.77
C ASP A 97 -2.27 2.23 -6.73
N ARG A 98 -2.14 3.10 -5.73
CA ARG A 98 -1.17 2.95 -4.63
C ARG A 98 -1.42 1.68 -3.81
N GLY A 99 -2.68 1.39 -3.50
CA GLY A 99 -3.07 0.19 -2.76
C GLY A 99 -3.04 -1.05 -3.66
N THR A 100 -3.66 -0.95 -4.82
CA THR A 100 -3.78 -2.06 -5.77
C THR A 100 -2.42 -2.60 -6.22
N GLU A 101 -1.44 -1.72 -6.50
CA GLU A 101 -0.09 -2.16 -6.88
C GLU A 101 0.58 -2.97 -5.75
N VAL A 102 0.40 -2.57 -4.49
CA VAL A 102 0.90 -3.33 -3.33
C VAL A 102 0.16 -4.66 -3.19
N GLU A 103 -1.17 -4.63 -3.25
CA GLU A 103 -2.03 -5.80 -3.11
C GLU A 103 -1.71 -6.87 -4.15
N ILE A 104 -1.64 -6.52 -5.42
CA ILE A 104 -1.28 -7.44 -6.50
C ILE A 104 0.10 -8.07 -6.24
N ASN A 105 1.08 -7.32 -5.77
CA ASN A 105 2.39 -7.88 -5.47
C ASN A 105 2.36 -8.84 -4.27
N VAL A 106 1.55 -8.57 -3.24
CA VAL A 106 1.33 -9.52 -2.13
C VAL A 106 0.71 -10.82 -2.65
N LEU A 107 -0.33 -10.73 -3.48
CA LEU A 107 -1.04 -11.88 -4.03
C LEU A 107 -0.15 -12.72 -4.95
N VAL A 108 0.58 -12.08 -5.86
CA VAL A 108 1.52 -12.78 -6.77
C VAL A 108 2.67 -13.46 -6.00
N ASN A 109 3.12 -12.90 -4.89
CA ASN A 109 4.13 -13.55 -4.05
C ASN A 109 3.58 -14.70 -3.20
N GLN A 110 2.26 -14.89 -3.20
CA GLN A 110 1.55 -16.01 -2.56
C GLN A 110 0.92 -16.98 -3.59
N ASP A 111 1.43 -16.93 -4.83
CA ASP A 111 1.02 -17.82 -5.94
C ASP A 111 -0.50 -17.76 -6.26
N VAL A 112 -1.12 -16.61 -6.04
CA VAL A 112 -2.50 -16.33 -6.46
C VAL A 112 -2.50 -16.04 -7.96
N GLU A 113 -3.21 -16.87 -8.74
CA GLU A 113 -3.24 -16.77 -10.20
C GLU A 113 -4.37 -15.87 -10.73
N THR A 114 -5.46 -15.76 -9.98
CA THR A 114 -6.65 -15.02 -10.43
C THR A 114 -7.20 -14.16 -9.31
N VAL A 115 -7.45 -12.90 -9.62
CA VAL A 115 -8.11 -11.93 -8.75
C VAL A 115 -9.32 -11.39 -9.48
N VAL A 116 -10.43 -11.23 -8.78
CA VAL A 116 -11.65 -10.62 -9.30
C VAL A 116 -11.97 -9.42 -8.42
N ASP A 117 -12.22 -8.28 -9.04
CA ASP A 117 -12.63 -7.03 -8.41
C ASP A 117 -13.94 -6.54 -9.04
N ASP A 118 -14.76 -5.79 -8.30
CA ASP A 118 -16.05 -5.23 -8.72
C ASP A 118 -16.04 -3.69 -8.82
#